data_2462b7c9da89b96dc76d7ec8ceed7480
#
_entry.id   2462b7c9da89b96dc76d7ec8ceed7480
#
_cell.length_a   1.000
_cell.length_b   1.000
_cell.length_c   1.000
_cell.angle_alpha   90.00
_cell.angle_beta   90.00
_cell.angle_gamma   90.00
#
_symmetry.space_group_name_H-M   'P 1'
#
loop_
_entity.id
_entity.type
_entity.pdbx_description
1 polymer ?
#
loop_
_entity_poly.entity_id
_entity_poly.type
_entity_poly.pdbx_seq_one_letter_code
_entity_poly.pdbx_strand_id
1 'polypeptide(L)'
;MSKTATAAPAAQANQGRMVAIITMFFIFAMISFVTNMAAPFGNIWGFRYEWAGMAGNLMNFTAYLFMGIPAGNMLIKYGYKKTALIALAVGAIGLGIQLLSGNLGGGEMALYVYLLGALVCGFCVCMLNTVVNPMLNLLGGGGNKGNQLIQTGGTLNSLAGTLTPMLVGMLVGTLTKETTMAEVAPLVITGIVIFVLAFIIISFIKIQEPQANLAKVKYEHSPLSFRHCLLGVIAIFFYVGIEIGIPGEMNAWISRMSFEGAAAVAGSLAALYWLMMLIGRFLSSIISGKISTRTQMVTVSSVAIILVFTAIFLPESITFKSPEFKALNITSGEVPLKCLFLFLCGLCTSVMWGGIFNLATEGLGKYTAKASGIFMTMVVGGGIMPFIQDYIARSTGDYISSYWLIVAMLAYILFYSFTGSKNVNTDIPVDEDVPDARDL
;
A
#
# COMPACT_ATOMS: atom_id res chain seq x y z
N MET A 1 -6.96 -44.39 -33.55
CA MET A 1 -8.02 -43.84 -32.71
C MET A 1 -7.43 -43.43 -31.39
N SER A 2 -7.26 -42.25 -31.33
CA SER A 2 -7.67 -41.08 -30.56
C SER A 2 -6.85 -40.84 -29.29
N LYS A 3 -5.84 -40.00 -29.38
CA LYS A 3 -5.17 -39.31 -28.23
C LYS A 3 -5.60 -37.82 -28.23
N THR A 4 -6.85 -37.56 -27.88
CA THR A 4 -7.36 -36.18 -27.82
C THR A 4 -8.02 -35.79 -26.50
N ALA A 5 -7.80 -36.55 -25.41
CA ALA A 5 -8.55 -36.34 -24.15
C ALA A 5 -7.78 -35.69 -23.00
N THR A 6 -6.50 -35.30 -23.17
CA THR A 6 -5.67 -34.84 -22.04
C THR A 6 -5.36 -33.31 -22.03
N ALA A 7 -5.77 -32.55 -23.04
CA ALA A 7 -5.49 -31.11 -23.10
C ALA A 7 -6.56 -30.22 -22.40
N ALA A 8 -7.79 -30.68 -22.26
CA ALA A 8 -8.88 -29.91 -21.70
C ALA A 8 -8.74 -29.55 -20.20
N PRO A 9 -8.29 -30.45 -19.30
CA PRO A 9 -8.14 -30.12 -17.87
C PRO A 9 -7.06 -29.05 -17.61
N ALA A 10 -5.92 -29.15 -18.29
CA ALA A 10 -4.80 -28.19 -18.12
C ALA A 10 -5.14 -26.80 -18.66
N ALA A 11 -5.90 -26.71 -19.76
CA ALA A 11 -6.34 -25.45 -20.34
C ALA A 11 -7.36 -24.74 -19.41
N GLN A 12 -8.29 -25.49 -18.78
CA GLN A 12 -9.25 -24.94 -17.82
C GLN A 12 -8.58 -24.47 -16.53
N ALA A 13 -7.59 -25.20 -16.01
CA ALA A 13 -6.80 -24.82 -14.85
C ALA A 13 -6.02 -23.51 -15.10
N ASN A 14 -5.39 -23.36 -16.28
CA ASN A 14 -4.71 -22.14 -16.67
C ASN A 14 -5.68 -20.96 -16.84
N GLN A 15 -6.87 -21.19 -17.36
CA GLN A 15 -7.90 -20.15 -17.51
C GLN A 15 -8.40 -19.66 -16.14
N GLY A 16 -8.67 -20.56 -15.20
CA GLY A 16 -9.09 -20.22 -13.85
C GLY A 16 -8.03 -19.41 -13.09
N ARG A 17 -6.75 -19.78 -13.23
CA ARG A 17 -5.62 -19.05 -12.65
C ARG A 17 -5.50 -17.63 -13.23
N MET A 18 -5.66 -17.47 -14.54
CA MET A 18 -5.60 -16.15 -15.18
C MET A 18 -6.74 -15.23 -14.70
N VAL A 19 -7.95 -15.77 -14.59
CA VAL A 19 -9.10 -15.03 -14.04
C VAL A 19 -8.85 -14.56 -12.62
N ALA A 20 -8.27 -15.42 -11.77
CA ALA A 20 -7.91 -15.06 -10.41
C ALA A 20 -6.87 -13.93 -10.38
N ILE A 21 -5.82 -14.00 -11.19
CA ILE A 21 -4.78 -12.96 -11.28
C ILE A 21 -5.39 -11.61 -11.71
N ILE A 22 -6.19 -11.59 -12.77
CA ILE A 22 -6.84 -10.36 -13.26
C ILE A 22 -7.76 -9.77 -12.19
N THR A 23 -8.52 -10.61 -11.49
CA THR A 23 -9.37 -10.16 -10.39
C THR A 23 -8.56 -9.52 -9.27
N MET A 24 -7.42 -10.12 -8.90
CA MET A 24 -6.55 -9.55 -7.86
C MET A 24 -5.93 -8.21 -8.31
N PHE A 25 -5.56 -8.07 -9.56
CA PHE A 25 -5.07 -6.80 -10.11
C PHE A 25 -6.13 -5.71 -10.05
N PHE A 26 -7.38 -6.02 -10.37
CA PHE A 26 -8.49 -5.10 -10.25
C PHE A 26 -8.73 -4.68 -8.78
N ILE A 27 -8.69 -5.63 -7.85
CA ILE A 27 -8.80 -5.33 -6.42
C ILE A 27 -7.65 -4.43 -5.94
N PHE A 28 -6.42 -4.63 -6.42
CA PHE A 28 -5.30 -3.74 -6.10
C PHE A 28 -5.55 -2.29 -6.55
N ALA A 29 -6.12 -2.10 -7.74
CA ALA A 29 -6.50 -0.78 -8.21
C ALA A 29 -7.59 -0.15 -7.33
N MET A 30 -8.57 -0.93 -6.88
CA MET A 30 -9.63 -0.47 -5.97
C MET A 30 -9.09 -0.05 -4.59
N ILE A 31 -8.14 -0.80 -4.04
CA ILE A 31 -7.46 -0.43 -2.78
C ILE A 31 -6.91 0.98 -2.88
N SER A 32 -6.18 1.26 -3.96
CA SER A 32 -5.55 2.56 -4.19
C SER A 32 -6.58 3.68 -4.38
N PHE A 33 -7.64 3.40 -5.11
CA PHE A 33 -8.72 4.37 -5.30
C PHE A 33 -9.29 4.85 -3.95
N VAL A 34 -9.66 3.92 -3.07
CA VAL A 34 -10.19 4.26 -1.74
C VAL A 34 -9.17 5.00 -0.88
N THR A 35 -7.94 4.49 -0.85
CA THR A 35 -6.88 5.10 -0.02
C THR A 35 -6.59 6.53 -0.47
N ASN A 36 -6.58 6.79 -1.78
CA ASN A 36 -6.27 8.12 -2.30
C ASN A 36 -7.45 9.11 -2.26
N MET A 37 -8.67 8.66 -1.99
CA MET A 37 -9.78 9.55 -1.67
C MET A 37 -9.64 10.22 -0.29
N ALA A 38 -8.87 9.65 0.61
CA ALA A 38 -8.68 10.20 1.95
C ALA A 38 -8.02 11.59 1.93
N ALA A 39 -7.12 11.88 0.97
CA ALA A 39 -6.44 13.16 0.89
C ALA A 39 -7.38 14.33 0.54
N PRO A 40 -8.19 14.30 -0.54
CA PRO A 40 -9.13 15.38 -0.83
C PRO A 40 -10.18 15.56 0.28
N PHE A 41 -10.64 14.49 0.91
CA PHE A 41 -11.57 14.60 2.02
C PHE A 41 -10.91 15.20 3.26
N GLY A 42 -9.65 14.84 3.52
CA GLY A 42 -8.84 15.45 4.57
C GLY A 42 -8.68 16.95 4.37
N ASN A 43 -8.47 17.42 3.16
CA ASN A 43 -8.36 18.84 2.86
C ASN A 43 -9.66 19.60 3.21
N ILE A 44 -10.84 19.05 2.89
CA ILE A 44 -12.14 19.66 3.23
C ILE A 44 -12.26 19.86 4.74
N TRP A 45 -11.92 18.86 5.52
CA TRP A 45 -11.98 18.94 6.96
C TRP A 45 -10.86 19.79 7.56
N GLY A 46 -9.67 19.76 6.96
CA GLY A 46 -8.52 20.57 7.37
C GLY A 46 -8.75 22.06 7.21
N PHE A 47 -9.57 22.50 6.25
CA PHE A 47 -9.99 23.90 6.13
C PHE A 47 -10.87 24.40 7.29
N ARG A 48 -11.60 23.49 7.95
CA ARG A 48 -12.52 23.81 9.06
C ARG A 48 -11.90 23.55 10.42
N TYR A 49 -11.16 22.44 10.54
CA TYR A 49 -10.50 22.00 11.76
C TYR A 49 -9.06 21.61 11.41
N GLU A 50 -8.12 22.42 11.79
CA GLU A 50 -6.69 22.25 11.40
C GLU A 50 -6.16 20.83 11.68
N TRP A 51 -6.54 20.25 12.83
CA TRP A 51 -6.14 18.89 13.23
C TRP A 51 -6.80 17.78 12.38
N ALA A 52 -7.94 18.06 11.74
CA ALA A 52 -8.75 17.05 11.05
C ALA A 52 -8.23 16.72 9.65
N GLY A 53 -7.33 17.53 9.09
CA GLY A 53 -6.78 17.32 7.75
C GLY A 53 -6.12 15.95 7.57
N MET A 54 -5.43 15.45 8.59
CA MET A 54 -4.77 14.14 8.60
C MET A 54 -5.59 13.05 9.30
N ALA A 55 -6.69 13.40 9.98
CA ALA A 55 -7.43 12.47 10.83
C ALA A 55 -8.06 11.32 10.05
N GLY A 56 -8.54 11.55 8.81
CA GLY A 56 -9.07 10.49 7.96
C GLY A 56 -8.02 9.46 7.59
N ASN A 57 -6.81 9.90 7.26
CA ASN A 57 -5.68 9.03 6.97
C ASN A 57 -5.24 8.25 8.22
N LEU A 58 -5.20 8.91 9.37
CA LEU A 58 -4.91 8.27 10.66
C LEU A 58 -5.93 7.15 10.96
N MET A 59 -7.23 7.36 10.69
CA MET A 59 -8.24 6.32 10.85
C MET A 59 -7.97 5.11 9.95
N ASN A 60 -7.53 5.31 8.71
CA ASN A 60 -7.14 4.21 7.83
C ASN A 60 -6.01 3.36 8.41
N PHE A 61 -4.93 3.98 8.94
CA PHE A 61 -3.83 3.24 9.56
C PHE A 61 -4.23 2.58 10.88
N THR A 62 -5.08 3.23 11.67
CA THR A 62 -5.66 2.67 12.90
C THR A 62 -6.48 1.42 12.59
N ALA A 63 -7.23 1.41 11.48
CA ALA A 63 -7.98 0.25 11.04
C ALA A 63 -7.10 -0.99 10.81
N TYR A 64 -5.90 -0.82 10.26
CA TYR A 64 -4.97 -1.93 10.06
C TYR A 64 -4.53 -2.58 11.37
N LEU A 65 -4.32 -1.78 12.41
CA LEU A 65 -3.94 -2.28 13.73
C LEU A 65 -5.00 -3.25 14.29
N PHE A 66 -6.27 -2.93 14.12
CA PHE A 66 -7.36 -3.75 14.65
C PHE A 66 -7.81 -4.86 13.70
N MET A 67 -7.76 -4.64 12.38
CA MET A 67 -8.32 -5.56 11.39
C MET A 67 -7.29 -6.55 10.82
N GLY A 68 -5.99 -6.33 10.95
CA GLY A 68 -4.97 -7.17 10.33
C GLY A 68 -5.08 -8.64 10.73
N ILE A 69 -5.00 -8.95 12.03
CA ILE A 69 -5.13 -10.33 12.53
C ILE A 69 -6.53 -10.92 12.24
N PRO A 70 -7.66 -10.23 12.52
CA PRO A 70 -8.97 -10.70 12.11
C PRO A 70 -9.09 -11.03 10.62
N ALA A 71 -8.54 -10.20 9.73
CA ALA A 71 -8.55 -10.44 8.29
C ALA A 71 -7.79 -11.72 7.91
N GLY A 72 -6.63 -11.97 8.51
CA GLY A 72 -5.89 -13.23 8.34
C GLY A 72 -6.69 -14.45 8.80
N ASN A 73 -7.39 -14.34 9.92
CA ASN A 73 -8.28 -15.41 10.41
C ASN A 73 -9.49 -15.62 9.48
N MET A 74 -10.00 -14.53 8.86
CA MET A 74 -11.06 -14.62 7.86
C MET A 74 -10.60 -15.38 6.60
N LEU A 75 -9.35 -15.18 6.15
CA LEU A 75 -8.78 -15.98 5.06
C LEU A 75 -8.80 -17.47 5.38
N ILE A 76 -8.37 -17.83 6.58
CA ILE A 76 -8.33 -19.22 7.02
C ILE A 76 -9.74 -19.82 7.07
N LYS A 77 -10.71 -19.06 7.62
CA LYS A 77 -12.07 -19.57 7.87
C LYS A 77 -12.95 -19.56 6.63
N TYR A 78 -12.85 -18.53 5.81
CA TYR A 78 -13.78 -18.29 4.70
C TYR A 78 -13.14 -18.42 3.32
N GLY A 79 -11.79 -18.45 3.23
CA GLY A 79 -11.03 -18.41 1.99
C GLY A 79 -10.89 -17.01 1.40
N TYR A 80 -10.14 -16.92 0.33
CA TYR A 80 -9.79 -15.63 -0.31
C TYR A 80 -10.99 -14.93 -0.95
N LYS A 81 -11.80 -15.67 -1.74
CA LYS A 81 -12.96 -15.08 -2.44
C LYS A 81 -13.98 -14.49 -1.46
N LYS A 82 -14.39 -15.26 -0.43
CA LYS A 82 -15.39 -14.80 0.52
C LYS A 82 -14.89 -13.63 1.34
N THR A 83 -13.61 -13.64 1.75
CA THR A 83 -13.00 -12.52 2.47
C THR A 83 -12.97 -11.26 1.61
N ALA A 84 -12.64 -11.36 0.31
CA ALA A 84 -12.70 -10.23 -0.61
C ALA A 84 -14.13 -9.67 -0.75
N LEU A 85 -15.15 -10.55 -0.87
CA LEU A 85 -16.55 -10.10 -0.97
C LEU A 85 -17.00 -9.37 0.31
N ILE A 86 -16.65 -9.87 1.49
CA ILE A 86 -16.94 -9.20 2.76
C ILE A 86 -16.25 -7.84 2.80
N ALA A 87 -14.99 -7.77 2.37
CA ALA A 87 -14.24 -6.51 2.33
C ALA A 87 -14.91 -5.47 1.41
N LEU A 88 -15.35 -5.89 0.22
CA LEU A 88 -16.05 -5.01 -0.73
C LEU A 88 -17.36 -4.48 -0.16
N ALA A 89 -18.14 -5.32 0.52
CA ALA A 89 -19.36 -4.90 1.20
C ALA A 89 -19.07 -3.87 2.31
N VAL A 90 -18.03 -4.14 3.13
CA VAL A 90 -17.58 -3.21 4.19
C VAL A 90 -17.11 -1.88 3.59
N GLY A 91 -16.41 -1.91 2.45
CA GLY A 91 -15.99 -0.69 1.75
C GLY A 91 -17.16 0.15 1.25
N ALA A 92 -18.17 -0.49 0.65
CA ALA A 92 -19.40 0.20 0.23
C ALA A 92 -20.13 0.84 1.42
N ILE A 93 -20.20 0.14 2.57
CA ILE A 93 -20.77 0.66 3.81
C ILE A 93 -19.94 1.86 4.32
N GLY A 94 -18.63 1.76 4.33
CA GLY A 94 -17.73 2.84 4.77
C GLY A 94 -17.91 4.11 3.94
N LEU A 95 -17.96 3.98 2.62
CA LEU A 95 -18.26 5.10 1.73
C LEU A 95 -19.69 5.63 1.94
N GLY A 96 -20.67 4.76 2.19
CA GLY A 96 -22.02 5.16 2.54
C GLY A 96 -22.09 6.01 3.82
N ILE A 97 -21.31 5.66 4.84
CA ILE A 97 -21.19 6.45 6.08
C ILE A 97 -20.54 7.82 5.77
N GLN A 98 -19.49 7.86 4.92
CA GLN A 98 -18.88 9.13 4.50
C GLN A 98 -19.88 10.00 3.71
N LEU A 99 -20.71 9.40 2.85
CA LEU A 99 -21.77 10.11 2.13
C LEU A 99 -22.79 10.71 3.09
N LEU A 100 -23.21 9.97 4.12
CA LEU A 100 -24.11 10.46 5.16
C LEU A 100 -23.54 11.67 5.90
N SER A 101 -22.22 11.75 6.11
CA SER A 101 -21.60 12.90 6.76
C SER A 101 -21.85 14.21 5.99
N GLY A 102 -21.97 14.16 4.66
CA GLY A 102 -22.31 15.30 3.82
C GLY A 102 -23.70 15.89 4.10
N ASN A 103 -24.64 15.07 4.55
CA ASN A 103 -26.00 15.48 4.87
C ASN A 103 -26.16 16.10 6.26
N LEU A 104 -25.13 16.00 7.11
CA LEU A 104 -25.13 16.50 8.49
C LEU A 104 -24.59 17.93 8.62
N GLY A 105 -24.31 18.59 7.50
CA GLY A 105 -23.72 19.93 7.48
C GLY A 105 -22.21 19.91 7.76
N GLY A 106 -21.65 21.04 8.18
CA GLY A 106 -20.19 21.20 8.37
C GLY A 106 -19.71 21.14 9.82
N GLY A 107 -20.55 20.67 10.76
CA GLY A 107 -20.23 20.65 12.18
C GLY A 107 -19.40 19.43 12.61
N GLU A 108 -19.05 19.39 13.91
CA GLU A 108 -18.26 18.31 14.51
C GLU A 108 -18.91 16.92 14.36
N MET A 109 -20.23 16.83 14.44
CA MET A 109 -20.96 15.58 14.25
C MET A 109 -20.70 15.00 12.84
N ALA A 110 -20.73 15.85 11.81
CA ALA A 110 -20.40 15.42 10.44
C ALA A 110 -18.96 14.95 10.33
N LEU A 111 -18.01 15.61 10.99
CA LEU A 111 -16.62 15.17 11.06
C LEU A 111 -16.49 13.79 11.72
N TYR A 112 -17.12 13.55 12.86
CA TYR A 112 -17.06 12.26 13.54
C TYR A 112 -17.68 11.14 12.70
N VAL A 113 -18.79 11.40 12.01
CA VAL A 113 -19.39 10.43 11.07
C VAL A 113 -18.45 10.17 9.88
N TYR A 114 -17.79 11.19 9.34
CA TYR A 114 -16.77 11.01 8.32
C TYR A 114 -15.61 10.14 8.81
N LEU A 115 -15.08 10.40 10.01
CA LEU A 115 -13.98 9.63 10.60
C LEU A 115 -14.36 8.16 10.83
N LEU A 116 -15.60 7.91 11.26
CA LEU A 116 -16.12 6.54 11.37
C LEU A 116 -16.16 5.85 10.00
N GLY A 117 -16.64 6.56 8.97
CA GLY A 117 -16.63 6.05 7.59
C GLY A 117 -15.21 5.77 7.09
N ALA A 118 -14.24 6.63 7.40
CA ALA A 118 -12.81 6.43 7.07
C ALA A 118 -12.25 5.19 7.77
N LEU A 119 -12.57 4.96 9.04
CA LEU A 119 -12.17 3.76 9.78
C LEU A 119 -12.73 2.49 9.13
N VAL A 120 -14.00 2.50 8.75
CA VAL A 120 -14.66 1.36 8.09
C VAL A 120 -14.07 1.11 6.70
N CYS A 121 -13.77 2.16 5.93
CA CYS A 121 -13.01 2.06 4.68
C CYS A 121 -11.62 1.46 4.92
N GLY A 122 -10.94 1.85 5.99
CA GLY A 122 -9.66 1.28 6.40
C GLY A 122 -9.75 -0.23 6.68
N PHE A 123 -10.82 -0.72 7.30
CA PHE A 123 -11.06 -2.16 7.47
C PHE A 123 -11.19 -2.87 6.13
N CYS A 124 -11.92 -2.30 5.17
CA CYS A 124 -12.00 -2.82 3.81
C CYS A 124 -10.62 -2.93 3.17
N VAL A 125 -9.85 -1.85 3.18
CA VAL A 125 -8.53 -1.78 2.55
C VAL A 125 -7.57 -2.78 3.20
N CYS A 126 -7.59 -2.92 4.52
CA CYS A 126 -6.82 -3.92 5.25
C CYS A 126 -7.19 -5.36 4.82
N MET A 127 -8.47 -5.70 4.78
CA MET A 127 -8.93 -7.03 4.34
C MET A 127 -8.55 -7.31 2.89
N LEU A 128 -8.72 -6.36 1.98
CA LEU A 128 -8.34 -6.52 0.56
C LEU A 128 -6.84 -6.74 0.40
N ASN A 129 -6.00 -5.98 1.10
CA ASN A 129 -4.55 -6.17 1.10
C ASN A 129 -4.15 -7.55 1.67
N THR A 130 -4.86 -8.02 2.72
CA THR A 130 -4.65 -9.35 3.29
C THR A 130 -4.96 -10.46 2.30
N VAL A 131 -5.92 -10.26 1.40
CA VAL A 131 -6.30 -11.19 0.33
C VAL A 131 -5.31 -11.15 -0.84
N VAL A 132 -5.04 -9.95 -1.38
CA VAL A 132 -4.41 -9.77 -2.70
C VAL A 132 -2.95 -10.19 -2.70
N ASN A 133 -2.20 -9.80 -1.67
CA ASN A 133 -0.76 -10.05 -1.63
C ASN A 133 -0.42 -11.56 -1.58
N PRO A 134 -0.95 -12.35 -0.62
CA PRO A 134 -0.65 -13.77 -0.59
C PRO A 134 -1.23 -14.51 -1.80
N MET A 135 -2.41 -14.11 -2.29
CA MET A 135 -3.00 -14.75 -3.45
C MET A 135 -2.16 -14.58 -4.71
N LEU A 136 -1.67 -13.37 -5.00
CA LEU A 136 -0.77 -13.13 -6.14
C LEU A 136 0.56 -13.88 -5.96
N ASN A 137 1.10 -13.92 -4.74
CA ASN A 137 2.32 -14.66 -4.47
C ASN A 137 2.16 -16.16 -4.76
N LEU A 138 1.10 -16.76 -4.23
CA LEU A 138 0.79 -18.18 -4.41
C LEU A 138 0.46 -18.52 -5.87
N LEU A 139 -0.38 -17.71 -6.53
CA LEU A 139 -0.68 -17.86 -7.96
C LEU A 139 0.57 -17.74 -8.84
N GLY A 140 1.57 -16.96 -8.41
CA GLY A 140 2.88 -16.89 -9.04
C GLY A 140 3.78 -18.11 -8.80
N GLY A 141 3.40 -18.99 -7.86
CA GLY A 141 4.23 -20.11 -7.41
C GLY A 141 5.32 -19.69 -6.44
N GLY A 142 5.16 -18.54 -5.77
CA GLY A 142 6.16 -17.97 -4.86
C GLY A 142 7.40 -17.42 -5.57
N GLY A 143 8.45 -17.13 -4.79
CA GLY A 143 9.75 -16.69 -5.29
C GLY A 143 9.69 -15.50 -6.27
N ASN A 144 10.51 -15.52 -7.29
CA ASN A 144 10.63 -14.40 -8.24
C ASN A 144 9.34 -14.14 -9.03
N LYS A 145 8.62 -15.19 -9.45
CA LYS A 145 7.35 -15.04 -10.19
C LYS A 145 6.22 -14.52 -9.30
N GLY A 146 6.16 -14.96 -8.05
CA GLY A 146 5.24 -14.43 -7.06
C GLY A 146 5.48 -12.95 -6.83
N ASN A 147 6.74 -12.55 -6.61
CA ASN A 147 7.12 -11.15 -6.50
C ASN A 147 6.75 -10.35 -7.76
N GLN A 148 6.99 -10.90 -8.94
CA GLN A 148 6.63 -10.24 -10.20
C GLN A 148 5.13 -9.90 -10.27
N LEU A 149 4.26 -10.83 -9.89
CA LEU A 149 2.80 -10.59 -9.87
C LEU A 149 2.42 -9.53 -8.84
N ILE A 150 3.03 -9.54 -7.64
CA ILE A 150 2.80 -8.51 -6.62
C ILE A 150 3.24 -7.13 -7.15
N GLN A 151 4.40 -7.01 -7.79
CA GLN A 151 4.89 -5.76 -8.36
C GLN A 151 4.01 -5.27 -9.52
N THR A 152 3.51 -6.17 -10.37
CA THR A 152 2.56 -5.83 -11.43
C THR A 152 1.26 -5.29 -10.86
N GLY A 153 0.70 -5.94 -9.85
CA GLY A 153 -0.46 -5.45 -9.12
C GLY A 153 -0.20 -4.10 -8.45
N GLY A 154 0.98 -3.94 -7.84
CA GLY A 154 1.44 -2.69 -7.26
C GLY A 154 1.56 -1.55 -8.28
N THR A 155 1.95 -1.84 -9.52
CA THR A 155 1.96 -0.86 -10.62
C THR A 155 0.54 -0.37 -10.92
N LEU A 156 -0.43 -1.27 -11.03
CA LEU A 156 -1.84 -0.92 -11.24
C LEU A 156 -2.43 -0.16 -10.05
N ASN A 157 -2.04 -0.52 -8.84
CA ASN A 157 -2.37 0.21 -7.63
C ASN A 157 -1.85 1.67 -7.70
N SER A 158 -0.59 1.87 -8.04
CA SER A 158 0.00 3.22 -8.17
C SER A 158 -0.63 4.02 -9.30
N LEU A 159 -0.94 3.38 -10.42
CA LEU A 159 -1.65 4.03 -11.54
C LEU A 159 -3.04 4.51 -11.09
N ALA A 160 -3.81 3.66 -10.42
CA ALA A 160 -5.11 4.04 -9.88
C ALA A 160 -5.00 5.19 -8.87
N GLY A 161 -3.97 5.17 -8.02
CA GLY A 161 -3.67 6.26 -7.08
C GLY A 161 -3.36 7.58 -7.77
N THR A 162 -2.65 7.55 -8.89
CA THR A 162 -2.37 8.74 -9.71
C THR A 162 -3.63 9.27 -10.41
N LEU A 163 -4.50 8.38 -10.86
CA LEU A 163 -5.75 8.75 -11.55
C LEU A 163 -6.83 9.28 -10.58
N THR A 164 -6.81 8.87 -9.32
CA THR A 164 -7.84 9.27 -8.35
C THR A 164 -7.93 10.79 -8.14
N PRO A 165 -6.85 11.56 -7.93
CA PRO A 165 -6.92 13.02 -7.86
C PRO A 165 -7.44 13.68 -9.15
N MET A 166 -7.16 13.09 -10.31
CA MET A 166 -7.71 13.57 -11.59
C MET A 166 -9.23 13.40 -11.62
N LEU A 167 -9.75 12.26 -11.15
CA LEU A 167 -11.19 12.03 -11.00
C LEU A 167 -11.83 13.04 -10.03
N VAL A 168 -11.16 13.35 -8.93
CA VAL A 168 -11.60 14.41 -8.00
C VAL A 168 -11.72 15.74 -8.73
N GLY A 169 -10.68 16.15 -9.45
CA GLY A 169 -10.70 17.39 -10.24
C GLY A 169 -11.80 17.43 -11.30
N MET A 170 -12.10 16.29 -11.95
CA MET A 170 -13.15 16.19 -12.97
C MET A 170 -14.57 16.20 -12.38
N LEU A 171 -14.80 15.54 -11.25
CA LEU A 171 -16.13 15.35 -10.66
C LEU A 171 -16.51 16.45 -9.65
N VAL A 172 -15.52 17.03 -8.97
CA VAL A 172 -15.73 17.99 -7.88
C VAL A 172 -15.19 19.37 -8.26
N GLY A 173 -14.17 19.43 -9.12
CA GLY A 173 -13.46 20.67 -9.44
C GLY A 173 -12.42 21.03 -8.38
N THR A 174 -12.16 22.35 -8.21
CA THR A 174 -11.16 22.86 -7.26
C THR A 174 -11.74 22.84 -5.84
N LEU A 175 -11.05 22.16 -4.92
CA LEU A 175 -11.40 22.21 -3.50
C LEU A 175 -11.06 23.56 -2.89
N THR A 176 -12.01 24.22 -2.27
CA THR A 176 -11.88 25.51 -1.59
C THR A 176 -12.26 25.40 -0.12
N LYS A 177 -12.05 26.48 0.66
CA LYS A 177 -12.47 26.54 2.06
C LYS A 177 -13.98 26.40 2.24
N GLU A 178 -14.75 26.68 1.20
CA GLU A 178 -16.22 26.61 1.19
C GLU A 178 -16.71 25.20 0.81
N THR A 179 -15.86 24.38 0.17
CA THR A 179 -16.22 23.02 -0.24
C THR A 179 -16.64 22.18 0.97
N THR A 180 -17.75 21.46 0.80
CA THR A 180 -18.32 20.59 1.83
C THR A 180 -18.28 19.12 1.39
N MET A 181 -18.49 18.20 2.34
CA MET A 181 -18.63 16.76 2.02
C MET A 181 -19.83 16.47 1.11
N ALA A 182 -20.85 17.33 1.08
CA ALA A 182 -21.97 17.20 0.15
C ALA A 182 -21.55 17.40 -1.32
N GLU A 183 -20.60 18.30 -1.59
CA GLU A 183 -20.11 18.59 -2.95
C GLU A 183 -19.24 17.45 -3.52
N VAL A 184 -18.62 16.65 -2.67
CA VAL A 184 -17.87 15.46 -3.09
C VAL A 184 -18.74 14.21 -3.19
N ALA A 185 -20.05 14.31 -2.97
CA ALA A 185 -21.00 13.20 -3.08
C ALA A 185 -20.90 12.45 -4.43
N PRO A 186 -20.75 13.10 -5.62
CA PRO A 186 -20.58 12.38 -6.88
C PRO A 186 -19.38 11.43 -6.89
N LEU A 187 -18.25 11.82 -6.28
CA LEU A 187 -17.06 10.98 -6.15
C LEU A 187 -17.32 9.79 -5.22
N VAL A 188 -17.95 10.03 -4.07
CA VAL A 188 -18.29 8.97 -3.10
C VAL A 188 -19.28 7.98 -3.71
N ILE A 189 -20.32 8.45 -4.40
CA ILE A 189 -21.30 7.60 -5.10
C ILE A 189 -20.60 6.76 -6.18
N THR A 190 -19.70 7.36 -6.96
CA THR A 190 -18.89 6.62 -7.94
C THR A 190 -18.11 5.48 -7.27
N GLY A 191 -17.50 5.75 -6.11
CA GLY A 191 -16.83 4.73 -5.31
C GLY A 191 -17.76 3.61 -4.87
N ILE A 192 -18.94 3.94 -4.34
CA ILE A 192 -19.95 2.95 -3.93
C ILE A 192 -20.37 2.08 -5.13
N VAL A 193 -20.65 2.69 -6.28
CA VAL A 193 -21.02 1.96 -7.50
C VAL A 193 -19.93 1.00 -7.92
N ILE A 194 -18.66 1.43 -7.91
CA ILE A 194 -17.51 0.57 -8.22
C ILE A 194 -17.44 -0.63 -7.26
N PHE A 195 -17.61 -0.41 -5.94
CA PHE A 195 -17.60 -1.50 -4.95
C PHE A 195 -18.73 -2.48 -5.12
N VAL A 196 -19.95 -2.00 -5.38
CA VAL A 196 -21.12 -2.84 -5.61
C VAL A 196 -20.96 -3.64 -6.90
N LEU A 197 -20.51 -3.02 -8.00
CA LEU A 197 -20.24 -3.72 -9.25
C LEU A 197 -19.14 -4.77 -9.08
N ALA A 198 -18.06 -4.44 -8.38
CA ALA A 198 -16.99 -5.40 -8.07
C ALA A 198 -17.51 -6.59 -7.26
N PHE A 199 -18.34 -6.32 -6.23
CA PHE A 199 -18.98 -7.36 -5.43
C PHE A 199 -19.82 -8.30 -6.29
N ILE A 200 -20.67 -7.74 -7.16
CA ILE A 200 -21.53 -8.50 -8.08
C ILE A 200 -20.68 -9.35 -9.03
N ILE A 201 -19.73 -8.74 -9.73
CA ILE A 201 -18.87 -9.42 -10.70
C ILE A 201 -18.10 -10.56 -10.04
N ILE A 202 -17.42 -10.30 -8.90
CA ILE A 202 -16.61 -11.29 -8.19
C ILE A 202 -17.49 -12.41 -7.62
N SER A 203 -18.75 -12.14 -7.24
CA SER A 203 -19.68 -13.17 -6.79
C SER A 203 -19.92 -14.25 -7.82
N PHE A 204 -20.01 -13.87 -9.11
CA PHE A 204 -20.25 -14.80 -10.22
C PHE A 204 -18.97 -15.47 -10.76
N ILE A 205 -17.81 -14.89 -10.57
CA ILE A 205 -16.55 -15.46 -11.06
C ILE A 205 -16.14 -16.65 -10.18
N LYS A 206 -15.81 -17.76 -10.80
CA LYS A 206 -15.13 -18.88 -10.11
C LYS A 206 -13.65 -18.54 -9.97
N ILE A 207 -13.22 -18.25 -8.76
CA ILE A 207 -11.83 -18.01 -8.43
C ILE A 207 -11.28 -19.30 -7.84
N GLN A 208 -10.22 -19.85 -8.44
CA GLN A 208 -9.48 -20.97 -7.85
C GLN A 208 -8.71 -20.45 -6.63
N GLU A 209 -8.95 -21.04 -5.49
CA GLU A 209 -8.26 -20.70 -4.26
C GLU A 209 -6.99 -21.53 -4.14
N PRO A 210 -5.82 -20.89 -3.98
CA PRO A 210 -4.54 -21.62 -3.92
C PRO A 210 -4.38 -22.46 -2.65
N GLN A 211 -5.24 -22.24 -1.65
CA GLN A 211 -5.23 -22.93 -0.35
C GLN A 211 -6.68 -23.20 0.10
N ALA A 212 -7.31 -24.21 -0.51
CA ALA A 212 -8.75 -24.45 -0.34
C ALA A 212 -9.18 -24.98 1.04
N ASN A 213 -8.28 -25.57 1.83
CA ASN A 213 -8.62 -26.31 3.06
C ASN A 213 -7.98 -25.75 4.33
N LEU A 214 -7.58 -24.47 4.35
CA LEU A 214 -6.88 -23.87 5.50
C LEU A 214 -7.63 -24.00 6.83
N ALA A 215 -8.98 -23.98 6.81
CA ALA A 215 -9.79 -24.12 8.02
C ALA A 215 -9.69 -25.50 8.69
N LYS A 216 -9.28 -26.53 7.95
CA LYS A 216 -9.12 -27.92 8.45
C LYS A 216 -7.68 -28.23 8.90
N VAL A 217 -6.75 -27.34 8.61
CA VAL A 217 -5.34 -27.52 8.91
C VAL A 217 -5.06 -27.25 10.37
N LYS A 218 -4.29 -28.12 11.02
CA LYS A 218 -3.82 -27.90 12.40
C LYS A 218 -2.57 -27.01 12.39
N TYR A 219 -2.67 -25.85 13.07
CA TYR A 219 -1.57 -24.90 13.24
C TYR A 219 -0.85 -25.17 14.56
N GLU A 220 0.27 -25.86 14.53
CA GLU A 220 1.07 -26.17 15.71
C GLU A 220 1.99 -25.01 16.12
N HIS A 221 2.37 -24.18 15.15
CA HIS A 221 3.23 -23.02 15.33
C HIS A 221 2.57 -21.73 14.89
N SER A 222 3.13 -20.61 15.33
CA SER A 222 2.81 -19.28 14.82
C SER A 222 3.67 -18.97 13.58
N PRO A 223 3.20 -18.16 12.61
CA PRO A 223 4.08 -17.61 11.56
C PRO A 223 5.29 -16.87 12.12
N LEU A 224 5.17 -16.28 13.30
CA LEU A 224 6.27 -15.58 13.99
C LEU A 224 7.35 -16.51 14.54
N SER A 225 7.13 -17.82 14.57
CA SER A 225 8.15 -18.82 14.88
C SER A 225 9.21 -18.91 13.78
N PHE A 226 8.86 -18.49 12.56
CA PHE A 226 9.81 -18.38 11.45
C PHE A 226 10.56 -17.05 11.56
N ARG A 227 11.87 -17.11 11.76
CA ARG A 227 12.73 -15.93 11.96
C ARG A 227 12.57 -14.90 10.81
N HIS A 228 12.58 -15.35 9.56
CA HIS A 228 12.46 -14.47 8.41
C HIS A 228 11.09 -13.79 8.33
N CYS A 229 10.01 -14.46 8.78
CA CYS A 229 8.69 -13.86 8.89
C CYS A 229 8.64 -12.81 10.00
N LEU A 230 9.13 -13.13 11.20
CA LEU A 230 9.18 -12.18 12.31
C LEU A 230 9.96 -10.89 11.95
N LEU A 231 11.16 -11.06 11.39
CA LEU A 231 11.96 -9.91 10.96
C LEU A 231 11.32 -9.15 9.79
N GLY A 232 10.61 -9.84 8.91
CA GLY A 232 9.85 -9.25 7.82
C GLY A 232 8.65 -8.43 8.31
N VAL A 233 7.96 -8.89 9.35
CA VAL A 233 6.87 -8.16 10.02
C VAL A 233 7.37 -6.83 10.61
N ILE A 234 8.59 -6.81 11.17
CA ILE A 234 9.23 -5.56 11.61
C ILE A 234 9.66 -4.72 10.40
N ALA A 235 10.17 -5.35 9.34
CA ALA A 235 10.57 -4.64 8.12
C ALA A 235 9.40 -3.90 7.45
N ILE A 236 8.21 -4.49 7.41
CA ILE A 236 7.03 -3.83 6.83
C ILE A 236 6.60 -2.61 7.65
N PHE A 237 6.69 -2.68 8.97
CA PHE A 237 6.42 -1.54 9.84
C PHE A 237 7.33 -0.34 9.51
N PHE A 238 8.63 -0.58 9.40
CA PHE A 238 9.59 0.46 9.03
C PHE A 238 9.41 0.92 7.58
N TYR A 239 9.16 -0.01 6.66
CA TYR A 239 8.96 0.34 5.25
C TYR A 239 7.79 1.31 5.06
N VAL A 240 6.62 1.04 5.65
CA VAL A 240 5.47 1.94 5.49
C VAL A 240 5.76 3.29 6.15
N GLY A 241 6.53 3.30 7.25
CA GLY A 241 7.05 4.52 7.85
C GLY A 241 7.94 5.33 6.91
N ILE A 242 8.83 4.68 6.17
CA ILE A 242 9.70 5.32 5.16
C ILE A 242 8.86 5.83 3.98
N GLU A 243 7.94 5.01 3.47
CA GLU A 243 7.09 5.32 2.30
C GLU A 243 6.27 6.59 2.51
N ILE A 244 5.72 6.77 3.69
CA ILE A 244 4.92 7.95 4.05
C ILE A 244 5.79 9.08 4.60
N GLY A 245 6.84 8.76 5.35
CA GLY A 245 7.68 9.75 6.03
C GLY A 245 8.50 10.61 5.08
N ILE A 246 9.13 10.02 4.05
CA ILE A 246 9.96 10.79 3.11
C ILE A 246 9.16 11.90 2.42
N PRO A 247 8.06 11.62 1.71
CA PRO A 247 7.30 12.68 1.02
C PRO A 247 6.54 13.57 1.99
N GLY A 248 6.09 13.06 3.13
CA GLY A 248 5.37 13.82 4.13
C GLY A 248 6.22 14.91 4.75
N GLU A 249 7.42 14.56 5.22
CA GLU A 249 8.33 15.51 5.84
C GLU A 249 8.94 16.50 4.84
N MET A 250 9.23 16.03 3.61
CA MET A 250 9.66 16.93 2.52
C MET A 250 8.57 17.97 2.21
N ASN A 251 7.31 17.56 2.18
CA ASN A 251 6.18 18.47 2.00
C ASN A 251 6.09 19.48 3.16
N ALA A 252 6.16 19.01 4.41
CA ALA A 252 6.11 19.86 5.60
C ALA A 252 7.25 20.89 5.63
N TRP A 253 8.46 20.49 5.22
CA TRP A 253 9.62 21.35 5.15
C TRP A 253 9.45 22.46 4.10
N ILE A 254 9.18 22.09 2.84
CA ILE A 254 9.12 23.05 1.73
C ILE A 254 7.91 23.97 1.84
N SER A 255 6.76 23.48 2.34
CA SER A 255 5.56 24.32 2.50
C SER A 255 5.74 25.49 3.49
N ARG A 256 6.74 25.43 4.35
CA ARG A 256 7.09 26.48 5.33
C ARG A 256 8.17 27.44 4.86
N MET A 257 8.73 27.23 3.67
CA MET A 257 9.69 28.18 3.08
C MET A 257 9.02 29.48 2.69
N SER A 258 9.77 30.59 2.78
CA SER A 258 9.27 31.94 2.59
C SER A 258 9.29 32.36 1.11
N PHE A 259 8.77 31.58 0.18
CA PHE A 259 8.59 31.95 -1.21
C PHE A 259 7.15 31.75 -1.67
N GLU A 260 6.71 32.54 -2.66
CA GLU A 260 5.36 32.47 -3.19
C GLU A 260 5.09 31.11 -3.83
N GLY A 261 3.97 30.48 -3.47
CA GLY A 261 3.60 29.18 -4.00
C GLY A 261 4.31 27.98 -3.34
N ALA A 262 5.04 28.17 -2.23
CA ALA A 262 5.77 27.12 -1.53
C ALA A 262 4.93 25.86 -1.24
N ALA A 263 3.68 26.02 -0.81
CA ALA A 263 2.78 24.91 -0.53
C ALA A 263 2.42 24.10 -1.80
N ALA A 264 2.23 24.77 -2.95
CA ALA A 264 1.96 24.11 -4.23
C ALA A 264 3.19 23.33 -4.72
N VAL A 265 4.37 23.91 -4.58
CA VAL A 265 5.64 23.25 -4.92
C VAL A 265 5.90 22.06 -3.99
N ALA A 266 5.64 22.19 -2.70
CA ALA A 266 5.76 21.11 -1.72
C ALA A 266 4.87 19.91 -2.06
N GLY A 267 3.61 20.17 -2.41
CA GLY A 267 2.70 19.15 -2.90
C GLY A 267 3.18 18.47 -4.19
N SER A 268 3.77 19.28 -5.10
CA SER A 268 4.34 18.78 -6.36
C SER A 268 5.55 17.87 -6.14
N LEU A 269 6.43 18.18 -5.17
CA LEU A 269 7.55 17.31 -4.81
C LEU A 269 7.09 15.98 -4.22
N ALA A 270 6.06 15.99 -3.38
CA ALA A 270 5.44 14.75 -2.89
C ALA A 270 4.83 13.94 -4.05
N ALA A 271 4.15 14.60 -5.00
CA ALA A 271 3.63 13.95 -6.19
C ALA A 271 4.74 13.33 -7.06
N LEU A 272 5.88 13.99 -7.19
CA LEU A 272 7.07 13.44 -7.88
C LEU A 272 7.58 12.18 -7.20
N TYR A 273 7.59 12.11 -5.87
CA TYR A 273 7.95 10.88 -5.13
C TYR A 273 7.01 9.72 -5.51
N TRP A 274 5.69 9.96 -5.52
CA TRP A 274 4.72 8.93 -5.91
C TRP A 274 4.82 8.55 -7.39
N LEU A 275 5.16 9.50 -8.26
CA LEU A 275 5.44 9.21 -9.67
C LEU A 275 6.69 8.32 -9.82
N MET A 276 7.75 8.58 -9.06
CA MET A 276 8.92 7.70 -9.02
C MET A 276 8.57 6.30 -8.50
N MET A 277 7.67 6.20 -7.53
CA MET A 277 7.16 4.89 -7.08
C MET A 277 6.41 4.15 -8.18
N LEU A 278 5.57 4.83 -8.95
CA LEU A 278 4.87 4.23 -10.10
C LEU A 278 5.88 3.68 -11.12
N ILE A 279 6.86 4.48 -11.50
CA ILE A 279 7.92 4.09 -12.44
C ILE A 279 8.71 2.90 -11.89
N GLY A 280 9.12 2.96 -10.63
CA GLY A 280 9.90 1.90 -10.00
C GLY A 280 9.13 0.57 -9.91
N ARG A 281 7.85 0.58 -9.56
CA ARG A 281 6.98 -0.62 -9.56
C ARG A 281 6.83 -1.20 -10.96
N PHE A 282 6.65 -0.35 -11.96
CA PHE A 282 6.59 -0.78 -13.36
C PHE A 282 7.89 -1.45 -13.80
N LEU A 283 9.05 -0.82 -13.57
CA LEU A 283 10.36 -1.40 -13.87
C LEU A 283 10.58 -2.70 -13.11
N SER A 284 10.25 -2.74 -11.81
CA SER A 284 10.37 -3.95 -11.00
C SER A 284 9.48 -5.09 -11.53
N SER A 285 8.27 -4.80 -12.01
CA SER A 285 7.39 -5.82 -12.59
C SER A 285 8.01 -6.51 -13.80
N ILE A 286 8.86 -5.81 -14.57
CA ILE A 286 9.55 -6.36 -15.74
C ILE A 286 10.74 -7.23 -15.31
N ILE A 287 11.52 -6.78 -14.33
CA ILE A 287 12.79 -7.40 -13.96
C ILE A 287 12.66 -8.49 -12.89
N SER A 288 11.61 -8.45 -12.05
CA SER A 288 11.43 -9.34 -10.89
C SER A 288 11.34 -10.83 -11.26
N GLY A 289 10.91 -11.14 -12.48
CA GLY A 289 10.93 -12.52 -12.97
C GLY A 289 12.33 -13.08 -13.25
N LYS A 290 13.34 -12.21 -13.40
CA LYS A 290 14.71 -12.56 -13.79
C LYS A 290 15.73 -12.36 -12.68
N ILE A 291 15.52 -11.36 -11.82
CA ILE A 291 16.43 -10.99 -10.73
C ILE A 291 15.81 -11.42 -9.41
N SER A 292 16.59 -12.05 -8.53
CA SER A 292 16.09 -12.50 -7.23
C SER A 292 15.54 -11.34 -6.40
N THR A 293 14.45 -11.57 -5.70
CA THR A 293 13.83 -10.58 -4.79
C THR A 293 14.86 -10.04 -3.80
N ARG A 294 15.71 -10.91 -3.24
CA ARG A 294 16.76 -10.51 -2.29
C ARG A 294 17.75 -9.53 -2.92
N THR A 295 18.25 -9.83 -4.15
CA THR A 295 19.18 -8.94 -4.86
C THR A 295 18.54 -7.57 -5.11
N GLN A 296 17.29 -7.54 -5.57
CA GLN A 296 16.57 -6.28 -5.76
C GLN A 296 16.48 -5.49 -4.44
N MET A 297 16.07 -6.15 -3.36
CA MET A 297 15.93 -5.51 -2.04
C MET A 297 17.25 -4.95 -1.50
N VAL A 298 18.35 -5.70 -1.60
CA VAL A 298 19.67 -5.22 -1.19
C VAL A 298 20.08 -4.00 -2.02
N THR A 299 19.90 -4.06 -3.34
CA THR A 299 20.26 -2.96 -4.24
C THR A 299 19.46 -1.70 -3.92
N VAL A 300 18.12 -1.79 -3.86
CA VAL A 300 17.28 -0.60 -3.63
C VAL A 300 17.47 -0.02 -2.23
N SER A 301 17.68 -0.85 -1.20
CA SER A 301 17.94 -0.37 0.15
C SER A 301 19.28 0.36 0.24
N SER A 302 20.33 -0.17 -0.41
CA SER A 302 21.64 0.48 -0.47
C SER A 302 21.58 1.81 -1.21
N VAL A 303 20.91 1.86 -2.37
CA VAL A 303 20.76 3.09 -3.15
C VAL A 303 19.92 4.11 -2.37
N ALA A 304 18.83 3.69 -1.72
CA ALA A 304 18.02 4.60 -0.90
C ALA A 304 18.84 5.22 0.24
N ILE A 305 19.66 4.44 0.92
CA ILE A 305 20.57 4.96 1.97
C ILE A 305 21.50 6.02 1.39
N ILE A 306 22.13 5.76 0.23
CA ILE A 306 23.03 6.71 -0.43
C ILE A 306 22.28 8.00 -0.79
N LEU A 307 21.07 7.90 -1.34
CA LEU A 307 20.24 9.05 -1.70
C LEU A 307 19.90 9.90 -0.46
N VAL A 308 19.48 9.27 0.64
CA VAL A 308 19.14 9.97 1.87
C VAL A 308 20.39 10.59 2.51
N PHE A 309 21.52 9.88 2.55
CA PHE A 309 22.78 10.48 3.02
C PHE A 309 23.18 11.69 2.17
N THR A 310 23.08 11.58 0.85
CA THR A 310 23.36 12.71 -0.03
C THR A 310 22.45 13.91 0.31
N ALA A 311 21.16 13.67 0.54
CA ALA A 311 20.23 14.72 0.94
C ALA A 311 20.60 15.34 2.30
N ILE A 312 21.04 14.54 3.28
CA ILE A 312 21.44 15.03 4.60
C ILE A 312 22.66 15.96 4.49
N PHE A 313 23.71 15.51 3.81
CA PHE A 313 25.00 16.22 3.80
C PHE A 313 25.13 17.32 2.74
N LEU A 314 24.25 17.36 1.74
CA LEU A 314 24.30 18.40 0.71
C LEU A 314 23.95 19.77 1.32
N PRO A 315 24.66 20.88 0.98
CA PRO A 315 24.28 22.21 1.45
C PRO A 315 22.90 22.66 0.93
N GLU A 316 22.12 23.36 1.75
CA GLU A 316 20.81 23.93 1.34
C GLU A 316 20.93 25.06 0.33
N SER A 317 22.10 25.71 0.26
CA SER A 317 22.39 26.77 -0.69
C SER A 317 22.42 26.31 -2.16
N ILE A 318 22.56 25.01 -2.38
CA ILE A 318 22.51 24.44 -3.74
C ILE A 318 21.05 24.18 -4.06
N THR A 319 20.50 24.97 -5.00
CA THR A 319 19.12 24.87 -5.45
C THR A 319 19.01 24.28 -6.86
N PHE A 320 17.84 23.80 -7.22
CA PHE A 320 17.49 23.41 -8.57
C PHE A 320 16.03 23.74 -8.85
N LYS A 321 15.70 23.89 -10.13
CA LYS A 321 14.31 24.06 -10.55
C LYS A 321 13.66 22.68 -10.65
N SER A 322 12.64 22.43 -9.82
CA SER A 322 11.91 21.17 -9.84
C SER A 322 11.15 20.97 -11.15
N PRO A 323 10.95 19.71 -11.62
CA PRO A 323 10.22 19.43 -12.85
C PRO A 323 8.78 19.94 -12.82
N GLU A 324 8.27 20.33 -13.99
CA GLU A 324 6.88 20.73 -14.21
C GLU A 324 6.19 19.69 -15.09
N PHE A 325 5.00 19.22 -14.67
CA PHE A 325 4.13 18.33 -15.46
C PHE A 325 2.69 18.84 -15.39
N LYS A 326 2.30 19.69 -16.34
CA LYS A 326 0.95 20.30 -16.38
C LYS A 326 -0.17 19.28 -16.35
N ALA A 327 0.00 18.14 -17.06
CA ALA A 327 -0.98 17.07 -17.10
C ALA A 327 -1.26 16.41 -15.74
N LEU A 328 -0.31 16.49 -14.80
CA LEU A 328 -0.41 15.94 -13.45
C LEU A 328 -0.56 17.03 -12.39
N ASN A 329 -0.74 18.30 -12.82
CA ASN A 329 -0.83 19.46 -11.94
C ASN A 329 0.41 19.63 -11.03
N ILE A 330 1.58 19.20 -11.54
CA ILE A 330 2.87 19.37 -10.88
C ILE A 330 3.48 20.71 -11.30
N THR A 331 3.61 21.63 -10.35
CA THR A 331 4.20 22.96 -10.56
C THR A 331 5.68 22.95 -10.23
N SER A 332 6.47 23.67 -11.03
CA SER A 332 7.90 23.84 -10.76
C SER A 332 8.15 24.95 -9.74
N GLY A 333 9.24 24.82 -8.99
CA GLY A 333 9.76 25.86 -8.10
C GLY A 333 11.26 25.69 -7.89
N GLU A 334 11.91 26.76 -7.46
CA GLU A 334 13.31 26.70 -7.06
C GLU A 334 13.40 26.20 -5.61
N VAL A 335 13.98 25.02 -5.43
CA VAL A 335 14.03 24.32 -4.14
C VAL A 335 15.43 23.76 -3.89
N PRO A 336 15.81 23.47 -2.64
CA PRO A 336 17.09 22.82 -2.35
C PRO A 336 17.27 21.52 -3.13
N LEU A 337 18.46 21.31 -3.67
CA LEU A 337 18.80 20.12 -4.46
C LEU A 337 18.62 18.81 -3.67
N LYS A 338 18.64 18.87 -2.35
CA LYS A 338 18.29 17.74 -1.45
C LYS A 338 16.95 17.11 -1.82
N CYS A 339 15.95 17.90 -2.23
CA CYS A 339 14.62 17.39 -2.60
C CYS A 339 14.66 16.43 -3.80
N LEU A 340 15.60 16.62 -4.74
CA LEU A 340 15.81 15.69 -5.85
C LEU A 340 16.13 14.30 -5.36
N PHE A 341 17.09 14.19 -4.42
CA PHE A 341 17.50 12.90 -3.86
C PHE A 341 16.39 12.27 -3.03
N LEU A 342 15.60 13.07 -2.31
CA LEU A 342 14.48 12.59 -1.50
C LEU A 342 13.35 12.04 -2.38
N PHE A 343 12.91 12.74 -3.42
CA PHE A 343 11.85 12.18 -4.26
C PHE A 343 12.32 11.01 -5.13
N LEU A 344 13.61 10.94 -5.51
CA LEU A 344 14.17 9.79 -6.20
C LEU A 344 14.16 8.52 -5.33
N CYS A 345 14.12 8.64 -3.99
CA CYS A 345 13.92 7.48 -3.10
C CYS A 345 12.63 6.72 -3.43
N GLY A 346 11.63 7.36 -4.06
CA GLY A 346 10.42 6.69 -4.53
C GLY A 346 10.69 5.51 -5.47
N LEU A 347 11.74 5.60 -6.33
CA LEU A 347 12.17 4.47 -7.17
C LEU A 347 12.61 3.26 -6.32
N CYS A 348 13.29 3.52 -5.20
CA CYS A 348 13.80 2.46 -4.33
C CYS A 348 12.70 1.88 -3.45
N THR A 349 11.89 2.72 -2.83
CA THR A 349 10.80 2.29 -1.95
C THR A 349 9.72 1.53 -2.70
N SER A 350 9.56 1.77 -4.00
CA SER A 350 8.58 1.09 -4.87
C SER A 350 8.67 -0.43 -4.85
N VAL A 351 9.86 -0.98 -4.72
CA VAL A 351 10.15 -2.43 -4.76
C VAL A 351 9.93 -3.08 -3.39
N MET A 352 10.03 -2.30 -2.32
CA MET A 352 10.19 -2.83 -0.96
C MET A 352 8.95 -3.54 -0.43
N TRP A 353 7.74 -3.03 -0.71
CA TRP A 353 6.49 -3.69 -0.26
C TRP A 353 6.42 -5.15 -0.72
N GLY A 354 6.44 -5.37 -2.03
CA GLY A 354 6.37 -6.71 -2.60
C GLY A 354 7.58 -7.57 -2.23
N GLY A 355 8.76 -6.95 -2.19
CA GLY A 355 10.01 -7.63 -1.83
C GLY A 355 10.00 -8.14 -0.38
N ILE A 356 9.62 -7.31 0.59
CA ILE A 356 9.52 -7.70 2.00
C ILE A 356 8.46 -8.79 2.17
N PHE A 357 7.26 -8.60 1.60
CA PHE A 357 6.18 -9.57 1.69
C PHE A 357 6.59 -10.92 1.11
N ASN A 358 7.16 -10.94 -0.10
CA ASN A 358 7.61 -12.16 -0.76
C ASN A 358 8.66 -12.91 0.05
N LEU A 359 9.70 -12.21 0.52
CA LEU A 359 10.77 -12.81 1.32
C LEU A 359 10.30 -13.30 2.70
N ALA A 360 9.36 -12.61 3.30
CA ALA A 360 8.85 -12.97 4.63
C ALA A 360 7.85 -14.13 4.60
N THR A 361 7.20 -14.35 3.46
CA THR A 361 6.26 -15.46 3.28
C THR A 361 6.88 -16.66 2.56
N GLU A 362 8.17 -16.57 2.17
CA GLU A 362 8.88 -17.64 1.50
C GLU A 362 8.93 -18.91 2.36
N GLY A 363 8.39 -20.03 1.85
CA GLY A 363 8.40 -21.32 2.53
C GLY A 363 7.50 -21.41 3.76
N LEU A 364 6.51 -20.52 3.94
CA LEU A 364 5.55 -20.59 5.05
C LEU A 364 4.39 -21.58 4.82
N GLY A 365 4.18 -22.04 3.57
CA GLY A 365 3.11 -23.00 3.24
C GLY A 365 1.76 -22.60 3.86
N LYS A 366 1.18 -23.48 4.67
CA LYS A 366 -0.11 -23.28 5.38
C LYS A 366 -0.17 -22.01 6.24
N TYR A 367 0.95 -21.51 6.72
CA TYR A 367 1.00 -20.30 7.59
C TYR A 367 0.89 -18.96 6.84
N THR A 368 0.97 -18.96 5.50
CA THR A 368 0.99 -17.73 4.68
C THR A 368 -0.22 -16.82 4.93
N ALA A 369 -1.43 -17.39 4.99
CA ALA A 369 -2.65 -16.60 5.22
C ALA A 369 -2.64 -15.90 6.60
N LYS A 370 -2.20 -16.60 7.64
CA LYS A 370 -2.08 -16.06 8.99
C LYS A 370 -0.96 -15.01 9.08
N ALA A 371 0.17 -15.25 8.41
CA ALA A 371 1.26 -14.30 8.28
C ALA A 371 0.81 -13.00 7.62
N SER A 372 0.02 -13.08 6.54
CA SER A 372 -0.52 -11.90 5.84
C SER A 372 -1.33 -11.00 6.76
N GLY A 373 -2.17 -11.56 7.64
CA GLY A 373 -2.91 -10.78 8.64
C GLY A 373 -1.99 -10.04 9.61
N ILE A 374 -0.94 -10.71 10.12
CA ILE A 374 0.05 -10.09 11.01
C ILE A 374 0.81 -8.98 10.28
N PHE A 375 1.19 -9.20 9.02
CA PHE A 375 1.79 -8.19 8.17
C PHE A 375 0.93 -6.94 8.06
N MET A 376 -0.38 -7.11 7.79
CA MET A 376 -1.28 -5.98 7.66
C MET A 376 -1.44 -5.20 8.97
N THR A 377 -1.39 -5.84 10.12
CA THR A 377 -1.38 -5.14 11.41
C THR A 377 -0.20 -4.15 11.51
N MET A 378 0.96 -4.52 11.00
CA MET A 378 2.17 -3.70 11.09
C MET A 378 2.22 -2.53 10.08
N VAL A 379 1.27 -2.44 9.16
CA VAL A 379 1.10 -1.26 8.29
C VAL A 379 0.82 0.02 9.09
N VAL A 380 0.40 -0.11 10.36
CA VAL A 380 0.30 1.01 11.30
C VAL A 380 1.60 1.81 11.44
N GLY A 381 2.75 1.25 11.06
CA GLY A 381 4.03 1.97 10.96
C GLY A 381 3.96 3.25 10.12
N GLY A 382 3.08 3.28 9.09
CA GLY A 382 2.81 4.48 8.29
C GLY A 382 2.12 5.63 9.02
N GLY A 383 1.53 5.36 10.18
CA GLY A 383 1.03 6.41 11.06
C GLY A 383 2.05 6.78 12.15
N ILE A 384 2.70 5.78 12.76
CA ILE A 384 3.59 5.97 13.91
C ILE A 384 4.93 6.61 13.53
N MET A 385 5.60 6.08 12.51
CA MET A 385 6.96 6.52 12.19
C MET A 385 7.03 7.94 11.61
N PRO A 386 6.12 8.38 10.72
CA PRO A 386 6.07 9.78 10.28
C PRO A 386 5.75 10.75 11.42
N PHE A 387 4.92 10.35 12.38
CA PHE A 387 4.67 11.15 13.57
C PHE A 387 5.94 11.37 14.40
N ILE A 388 6.74 10.30 14.61
CA ILE A 388 8.03 10.41 15.29
C ILE A 388 9.00 11.28 14.49
N GLN A 389 9.02 11.16 13.15
CA GLN A 389 9.85 11.96 12.28
C GLN A 389 9.51 13.46 12.38
N ASP A 390 8.23 13.83 12.27
CA ASP A 390 7.76 15.21 12.43
C ASP A 390 8.08 15.77 13.83
N TYR A 391 7.93 14.93 14.88
CA TYR A 391 8.33 15.33 16.24
C TYR A 391 9.83 15.66 16.33
N ILE A 392 10.70 14.85 15.73
CA ILE A 392 12.14 15.12 15.67
C ILE A 392 12.39 16.43 14.92
N ALA A 393 11.79 16.63 13.74
CA ALA A 393 11.95 17.84 12.93
C ALA A 393 11.56 19.10 13.70
N ARG A 394 10.41 19.07 14.36
CA ARG A 394 9.93 20.22 15.16
C ARG A 394 10.76 20.49 16.41
N SER A 395 11.18 19.43 17.10
CA SER A 395 11.97 19.57 18.36
C SER A 395 13.38 20.07 18.10
N THR A 396 13.98 19.73 16.97
CA THR A 396 15.32 20.19 16.56
C THR A 396 15.29 21.51 15.81
N GLY A 397 14.15 21.88 15.24
CA GLY A 397 14.03 23.02 14.30
C GLY A 397 14.66 22.75 12.93
N ASP A 398 15.15 21.53 12.68
CA ASP A 398 15.80 21.12 11.44
C ASP A 398 15.09 19.90 10.84
N TYR A 399 14.40 20.12 9.74
CA TYR A 399 13.67 19.08 9.01
C TYR A 399 14.59 17.99 8.48
N ILE A 400 15.78 18.35 8.05
CA ILE A 400 16.75 17.40 7.48
C ILE A 400 17.29 16.46 8.54
N SER A 401 17.44 16.91 9.78
CA SER A 401 17.88 16.04 10.89
C SER A 401 16.94 14.87 11.15
N SER A 402 15.64 15.00 10.85
CA SER A 402 14.65 13.95 11.00
C SER A 402 14.90 12.75 10.06
N TYR A 403 15.61 12.96 8.94
CA TYR A 403 15.93 11.89 7.99
C TYR A 403 16.95 10.88 8.51
N TRP A 404 17.63 11.15 9.62
CA TRP A 404 18.41 10.12 10.32
C TRP A 404 17.55 8.96 10.81
N LEU A 405 16.29 9.21 11.15
CA LEU A 405 15.33 8.14 11.45
C LEU A 405 15.07 7.28 10.20
N ILE A 406 14.93 7.90 9.03
CA ILE A 406 14.78 7.19 7.75
C ILE A 406 16.00 6.32 7.46
N VAL A 407 17.22 6.85 7.69
CA VAL A 407 18.48 6.07 7.54
C VAL A 407 18.48 4.84 8.46
N ALA A 408 18.09 4.99 9.72
CA ALA A 408 18.03 3.88 10.67
C ALA A 408 17.05 2.78 10.22
N MET A 409 15.87 3.20 9.74
CA MET A 409 14.86 2.26 9.19
C MET A 409 15.34 1.58 7.90
N LEU A 410 15.98 2.31 6.99
CA LEU A 410 16.57 1.75 5.77
C LEU A 410 17.71 0.77 6.07
N ALA A 411 18.54 1.08 7.07
CA ALA A 411 19.60 0.17 7.52
C ALA A 411 19.00 -1.16 8.05
N TYR A 412 17.88 -1.10 8.77
CA TYR A 412 17.17 -2.32 9.16
C TYR A 412 16.65 -3.10 7.95
N ILE A 413 16.07 -2.44 6.95
CA ILE A 413 15.59 -3.11 5.71
C ILE A 413 16.75 -3.73 4.95
N LEU A 414 17.91 -3.07 4.89
CA LEU A 414 19.12 -3.62 4.27
C LEU A 414 19.60 -4.86 5.04
N PHE A 415 19.67 -4.81 6.37
CA PHE A 415 19.99 -5.97 7.22
C PHE A 415 19.00 -7.13 6.96
N TYR A 416 17.70 -6.82 6.95
CA TYR A 416 16.66 -7.81 6.66
C TYR A 416 16.89 -8.46 5.30
N SER A 417 17.11 -7.65 4.26
CA SER A 417 17.30 -8.12 2.89
C SER A 417 18.55 -9.00 2.73
N PHE A 418 19.63 -8.66 3.43
CA PHE A 418 20.93 -9.34 3.32
C PHE A 418 20.97 -10.66 4.09
N THR A 419 20.53 -10.66 5.35
CA THR A 419 20.64 -11.80 6.26
C THR A 419 19.33 -12.21 6.92
N GLY A 420 18.49 -11.25 7.30
CA GLY A 420 17.29 -11.50 8.09
C GLY A 420 16.20 -12.27 7.33
N SER A 421 16.16 -12.15 6.01
CA SER A 421 15.17 -12.79 5.13
C SER A 421 15.47 -14.26 4.81
N LYS A 422 16.57 -14.83 5.30
CA LYS A 422 16.88 -16.25 5.09
C LYS A 422 15.97 -17.13 5.93
N ASN A 423 15.28 -18.07 5.30
CA ASN A 423 14.54 -19.11 6.03
C ASN A 423 15.53 -20.09 6.67
N VAL A 424 15.61 -20.08 7.99
CA VAL A 424 16.47 -20.96 8.81
C VAL A 424 15.67 -22.00 9.61
N ASN A 425 14.34 -21.90 9.59
CA ASN A 425 13.43 -22.76 10.35
C ASN A 425 12.83 -23.83 9.43
N THR A 426 13.71 -24.65 8.82
CA THR A 426 13.32 -25.72 7.88
C THR A 426 12.79 -26.97 8.56
N ASP A 427 12.89 -27.04 9.89
CA ASP A 427 12.40 -28.11 10.76
C ASP A 427 10.90 -28.01 11.08
N ILE A 428 10.29 -26.84 10.85
CA ILE A 428 8.85 -26.63 11.07
C ILE A 428 8.05 -27.17 9.88
N PRO A 429 7.12 -28.12 10.07
CA PRO A 429 6.34 -28.68 8.98
C PRO A 429 5.37 -27.64 8.41
N VAL A 430 5.48 -27.39 7.10
CA VAL A 430 4.67 -26.41 6.35
C VAL A 430 3.68 -27.04 5.39
N ASP A 431 3.88 -28.31 4.99
CA ASP A 431 3.22 -28.98 3.85
C ASP A 431 2.11 -29.96 4.25
N GLU A 432 1.80 -30.10 5.54
CA GLU A 432 0.75 -31.03 5.95
C GLU A 432 -0.62 -30.58 5.41
N ASP A 433 -1.12 -31.29 4.41
CA ASP A 433 -2.48 -31.25 3.85
C ASP A 433 -2.88 -29.99 3.04
N VAL A 434 -1.95 -29.28 2.45
CA VAL A 434 -2.29 -28.22 1.46
C VAL A 434 -2.06 -28.77 0.05
N PRO A 435 -3.09 -28.89 -0.81
CA PRO A 435 -2.90 -29.24 -2.22
C PRO A 435 -1.97 -28.23 -2.89
N ASP A 436 -0.96 -28.72 -3.64
CA ASP A 436 -0.09 -27.84 -4.40
C ASP A 436 -0.95 -27.01 -5.38
N ALA A 437 -0.71 -25.68 -5.43
CA ALA A 437 -1.40 -24.80 -6.38
C ALA A 437 -1.16 -25.20 -7.85
N ARG A 438 -0.25 -26.13 -8.11
CA ARG A 438 0.02 -26.74 -9.42
C ARG A 438 -0.90 -27.90 -9.75
N ASP A 439 -1.57 -28.48 -8.76
CA ASP A 439 -2.49 -29.63 -8.90
C ASP A 439 -3.96 -29.17 -9.00
N LEU A 440 -4.21 -27.87 -8.89
CA LEU A 440 -5.50 -27.19 -9.09
C LEU A 440 -5.53 -26.47 -10.44
#